data_855676884edfa0c8702596982eb06296
#
_entry.id   855676884edfa0c8702596982eb06296
#
_cell.length_a   1.000
_cell.length_b   1.000
_cell.length_c   1.000
_cell.angle_alpha   90.00
_cell.angle_beta   90.00
_cell.angle_gamma   90.00
#
_symmetry.space_group_name_H-M   'P 1'
#
loop_
_entity.id
_entity.type
_entity.pdbx_description
1 polymer ?
#
loop_
_entity_poly.entity_id
_entity_poly.type
_entity_poly.pdbx_seq_one_letter_code
_entity_poly.pdbx_strand_id
1 'polypeptide(L)'
;MAVLALSSWAAKQGSGFAVDELTGQITGIGDYRRAVVQAGAAAIGILVAILLSNIDYRSLVNVWPVHVVLTWGLVLPTLVIRNVTLGPLTIGYNAGDTDNYSWYKLGGFTFQPTELAKISFILTFAMHLNNVRSRLNEPKELGKLLLHLFVPIGIIHIQGDDGTAIIYGIIGCCMLFAAGLSWNCLLYTSPSPRDMRRS
;
A
#
# COMPACT_ATOMS: atom_id res chain seq x y z
N MET A 1 14.23 2.55 -17.95
CA MET A 1 15.53 3.25 -17.94
C MET A 1 15.85 3.83 -16.55
N ALA A 2 15.01 4.66 -15.92
CA ALA A 2 15.28 5.25 -14.60
C ALA A 2 15.51 4.20 -13.48
N VAL A 3 14.73 3.12 -13.45
CA VAL A 3 14.86 2.05 -12.45
C VAL A 3 16.18 1.28 -12.60
N LEU A 4 16.63 1.07 -13.84
CA LEU A 4 17.92 0.44 -14.11
C LEU A 4 19.09 1.36 -13.71
N ALA A 5 18.94 2.67 -13.90
CA ALA A 5 19.94 3.65 -13.46
C ALA A 5 19.98 3.75 -11.92
N LEU A 6 18.84 3.70 -11.24
CA LEU A 6 18.78 3.69 -9.77
C LEU A 6 19.34 2.39 -9.17
N SER A 7 19.05 1.24 -9.79
CA SER A 7 19.61 -0.03 -9.33
C SER A 7 21.13 -0.11 -9.54
N SER A 8 21.63 0.46 -10.63
CA SER A 8 23.08 0.56 -10.87
C SER A 8 23.76 1.55 -9.91
N TRP A 9 23.07 2.64 -9.56
CA TRP A 9 23.57 3.62 -8.59
C TRP A 9 23.58 3.04 -7.16
N ALA A 10 22.51 2.32 -6.77
CA ALA A 10 22.45 1.64 -5.46
C ALA A 10 23.49 0.51 -5.34
N ALA A 11 23.74 -0.22 -6.42
CA ALA A 11 24.80 -1.22 -6.47
C ALA A 11 26.21 -0.60 -6.31
N LYS A 12 26.37 0.66 -6.73
CA LYS A 12 27.63 1.40 -6.62
C LYS A 12 27.93 1.87 -5.18
N GLN A 13 26.93 1.94 -4.32
CA GLN A 13 27.09 2.40 -2.92
C GLN A 13 27.25 1.29 -1.88
N GLY A 14 27.03 0.05 -2.24
CA GLY A 14 27.22 -0.98 -1.24
C GLY A 14 26.99 -2.39 -1.75
N SER A 15 27.97 -3.06 -2.25
CA SER A 15 28.00 -4.52 -2.44
C SER A 15 27.74 -5.09 -3.84
N GLY A 16 28.19 -4.45 -4.90
CA GLY A 16 27.99 -5.06 -6.22
C GLY A 16 29.10 -4.84 -7.25
N PHE A 17 30.02 -3.94 -6.96
CA PHE A 17 31.22 -3.73 -7.79
C PHE A 17 32.44 -4.04 -6.94
N ALA A 18 33.03 -5.21 -7.13
CA ALA A 18 34.40 -5.40 -6.74
C ALA A 18 35.25 -4.57 -7.72
N VAL A 19 35.76 -3.44 -7.25
CA VAL A 19 36.81 -2.71 -7.94
C VAL A 19 38.12 -3.35 -7.52
N ASP A 20 38.84 -3.90 -8.46
CA ASP A 20 40.22 -4.35 -8.21
C ASP A 20 41.03 -3.13 -7.86
N GLU A 21 41.46 -3.02 -6.60
CA GLU A 21 42.23 -1.87 -6.08
C GLU A 21 43.57 -1.67 -6.81
N LEU A 22 44.06 -2.70 -7.50
CA LEU A 22 45.34 -2.66 -8.22
C LEU A 22 45.19 -2.15 -9.66
N THR A 23 44.09 -2.39 -10.30
CA THR A 23 43.90 -2.07 -11.74
C THR A 23 42.86 -0.99 -12.00
N GLY A 24 42.04 -0.62 -11.00
CA GLY A 24 40.93 0.32 -11.14
C GLY A 24 39.82 -0.20 -12.08
N GLN A 25 39.89 -1.45 -12.51
CA GLN A 25 38.91 -2.04 -13.38
C GLN A 25 37.74 -2.60 -12.58
N ILE A 26 36.50 -2.35 -13.09
CA ILE A 26 35.27 -2.90 -12.56
C ILE A 26 35.25 -4.39 -12.91
N THR A 27 35.57 -5.28 -11.96
CA THR A 27 35.61 -6.73 -12.14
C THR A 27 34.28 -7.39 -11.88
N GLY A 28 33.23 -6.67 -11.52
CA GLY A 28 31.86 -7.17 -11.35
C GLY A 28 30.95 -6.61 -12.41
N ILE A 29 30.45 -7.48 -13.28
CA ILE A 29 29.25 -7.20 -14.03
C ILE A 29 28.15 -7.08 -12.96
N GLY A 30 27.60 -5.87 -12.80
CA GLY A 30 26.55 -5.61 -11.80
C GLY A 30 25.50 -6.70 -11.76
N ASP A 31 24.94 -6.96 -10.61
CA ASP A 31 24.07 -8.11 -10.36
C ASP A 31 22.83 -8.08 -11.28
N TYR A 32 23.03 -8.53 -12.53
CA TYR A 32 21.97 -8.64 -13.54
C TYR A 32 20.77 -9.47 -13.03
N ARG A 33 20.99 -10.29 -12.00
CA ARG A 33 19.93 -11.08 -11.39
C ARG A 33 18.79 -10.18 -10.87
N ARG A 34 19.11 -9.06 -10.19
CA ARG A 34 18.09 -8.13 -9.71
C ARG A 34 17.37 -7.45 -10.86
N ALA A 35 18.09 -7.03 -11.90
CA ALA A 35 17.51 -6.42 -13.08
C ALA A 35 16.60 -7.39 -13.84
N VAL A 36 17.03 -8.65 -13.99
CA VAL A 36 16.24 -9.70 -14.64
C VAL A 36 14.98 -10.03 -13.83
N VAL A 37 15.09 -10.15 -12.51
CA VAL A 37 13.93 -10.40 -11.63
C VAL A 37 12.95 -9.23 -11.70
N GLN A 38 13.43 -7.98 -11.68
CA GLN A 38 12.55 -6.80 -11.81
C GLN A 38 11.89 -6.72 -13.19
N ALA A 39 12.64 -7.00 -14.27
CA ALA A 39 12.07 -7.03 -15.61
C ALA A 39 11.00 -8.12 -15.75
N GLY A 40 11.26 -9.32 -15.19
CA GLY A 40 10.30 -10.40 -15.14
C GLY A 40 9.03 -10.05 -14.34
N ALA A 41 9.21 -9.46 -13.16
CA ALA A 41 8.09 -8.99 -12.34
C ALA A 41 7.28 -7.90 -13.04
N ALA A 42 7.95 -6.96 -13.72
CA ALA A 42 7.28 -5.92 -14.51
C ALA A 42 6.48 -6.52 -15.67
N ALA A 43 7.04 -7.49 -16.40
CA ALA A 43 6.35 -8.17 -17.49
C ALA A 43 5.10 -8.90 -17.00
N ILE A 44 5.21 -9.64 -15.88
CA ILE A 44 4.07 -10.29 -15.23
C ILE A 44 3.03 -9.26 -14.78
N GLY A 45 3.46 -8.16 -14.16
CA GLY A 45 2.58 -7.07 -13.73
C GLY A 45 1.80 -6.45 -14.89
N ILE A 46 2.45 -6.21 -16.03
CA ILE A 46 1.81 -5.71 -17.24
C ILE A 46 0.80 -6.72 -17.78
N LEU A 47 1.16 -8.01 -17.84
CA LEU A 47 0.25 -9.06 -18.28
C LEU A 47 -1.00 -9.12 -17.39
N VAL A 48 -0.82 -9.13 -16.07
CA VAL A 48 -1.93 -9.12 -15.11
C VAL A 48 -2.78 -7.86 -15.27
N ALA A 49 -2.19 -6.68 -15.47
CA ALA A 49 -2.91 -5.44 -15.71
C ALA A 49 -3.77 -5.52 -16.99
N ILE A 50 -3.23 -6.07 -18.08
CA ILE A 50 -3.99 -6.29 -19.33
C ILE A 50 -5.15 -7.26 -19.10
N LEU A 51 -4.94 -8.35 -18.37
CA LEU A 51 -5.99 -9.32 -18.05
C LEU A 51 -7.08 -8.68 -17.18
N LEU A 52 -6.70 -7.95 -16.14
CA LEU A 52 -7.62 -7.26 -15.25
C LEU A 52 -8.38 -6.13 -15.94
N SER A 53 -7.80 -5.49 -16.95
CA SER A 53 -8.48 -4.42 -17.72
C SER A 53 -9.72 -4.91 -18.48
N ASN A 54 -9.82 -6.22 -18.72
CA ASN A 54 -10.98 -6.85 -19.34
C ASN A 54 -12.06 -7.26 -18.33
N ILE A 55 -11.78 -7.15 -17.04
CA ILE A 55 -12.74 -7.49 -15.97
C ILE A 55 -13.52 -6.24 -15.58
N ASP A 56 -14.85 -6.34 -15.56
CA ASP A 56 -15.67 -5.25 -15.05
C ASP A 56 -15.39 -5.06 -13.54
N TYR A 57 -14.90 -3.87 -13.19
CA TYR A 57 -14.62 -3.50 -11.80
C TYR A 57 -15.85 -3.63 -10.89
N ARG A 58 -17.07 -3.54 -11.44
CA ARG A 58 -18.32 -3.74 -10.69
C ARG A 58 -18.44 -5.15 -10.13
N SER A 59 -17.93 -6.14 -10.86
CA SER A 59 -17.86 -7.52 -10.37
C SER A 59 -16.91 -7.63 -9.18
N LEU A 60 -15.76 -6.94 -9.22
CA LEU A 60 -14.82 -6.90 -8.10
C LEU A 60 -15.43 -6.19 -6.87
N VAL A 61 -16.17 -5.11 -7.09
CA VAL A 61 -16.88 -4.41 -6.01
C VAL A 61 -17.97 -5.29 -5.40
N ASN A 62 -18.69 -6.08 -6.18
CA ASN A 62 -19.76 -6.96 -5.67
C ASN A 62 -19.22 -8.07 -4.75
N VAL A 63 -17.98 -8.52 -4.96
CA VAL A 63 -17.31 -9.52 -4.10
C VAL A 63 -16.45 -8.89 -3.01
N TRP A 64 -16.74 -7.62 -2.64
CA TRP A 64 -15.94 -6.88 -1.65
C TRP A 64 -15.70 -7.63 -0.33
N PRO A 65 -16.66 -8.40 0.24
CA PRO A 65 -16.37 -9.10 1.50
C PRO A 65 -15.27 -10.14 1.34
N VAL A 66 -15.22 -10.81 0.18
CA VAL A 66 -14.24 -11.87 -0.10
C VAL A 66 -12.82 -11.28 -0.14
N HIS A 67 -12.61 -10.23 -0.95
CA HIS A 67 -11.26 -9.65 -1.04
C HIS A 67 -10.85 -8.90 0.24
N VAL A 68 -11.80 -8.31 0.99
CA VAL A 68 -11.51 -7.72 2.30
C VAL A 68 -11.06 -8.79 3.29
N VAL A 69 -11.81 -9.90 3.43
CA VAL A 69 -11.43 -10.99 4.34
C VAL A 69 -10.10 -11.61 3.95
N LEU A 70 -9.85 -11.83 2.66
CA LEU A 70 -8.57 -12.38 2.18
C LEU A 70 -7.40 -11.45 2.48
N THR A 71 -7.52 -10.16 2.14
CA THR A 71 -6.42 -9.21 2.32
C THR A 71 -6.14 -8.92 3.78
N TRP A 72 -7.16 -8.66 4.59
CA TRP A 72 -6.98 -8.43 6.02
C TRP A 72 -6.63 -9.71 6.78
N GLY A 73 -7.11 -10.87 6.32
CA GLY A 73 -6.68 -12.17 6.84
C GLY A 73 -5.19 -12.44 6.64
N LEU A 74 -4.56 -11.84 5.62
CA LEU A 74 -3.11 -11.88 5.43
C LEU A 74 -2.39 -10.76 6.20
N VAL A 75 -2.99 -9.59 6.36
CA VAL A 75 -2.37 -8.45 7.06
C VAL A 75 -2.37 -8.64 8.58
N LEU A 76 -3.48 -9.08 9.17
CA LEU A 76 -3.62 -9.17 10.62
C LEU A 76 -2.63 -10.14 11.30
N PRO A 77 -2.29 -11.30 10.73
CA PRO A 77 -1.29 -12.18 11.35
C PRO A 77 0.08 -11.51 11.52
N THR A 78 0.49 -10.63 10.62
CA THR A 78 1.79 -9.94 10.71
C THR A 78 1.86 -8.90 11.84
N LEU A 79 0.72 -8.51 12.43
CA LEU A 79 0.71 -7.67 13.65
C LEU A 79 1.23 -8.42 14.88
N VAL A 80 0.87 -9.70 14.98
CA VAL A 80 1.14 -10.52 16.17
C VAL A 80 2.35 -11.42 15.95
N ILE A 81 2.45 -11.99 14.74
CA ILE A 81 3.49 -12.94 14.38
C ILE A 81 4.66 -12.18 13.79
N ARG A 82 5.79 -12.21 14.53
CA ARG A 82 7.03 -11.55 14.09
C ARG A 82 8.10 -12.60 13.82
N ASN A 83 8.56 -12.66 12.57
CA ASN A 83 9.68 -13.49 12.11
C ASN A 83 9.56 -14.99 12.47
N VAL A 84 8.34 -15.54 12.41
CA VAL A 84 8.09 -16.96 12.64
C VAL A 84 8.19 -17.73 11.34
N THR A 85 9.08 -18.73 11.32
CA THR A 85 9.32 -19.58 10.13
C THR A 85 8.57 -20.90 10.27
N LEU A 86 7.70 -21.17 9.30
CA LEU A 86 6.93 -22.42 9.16
C LEU A 86 7.35 -23.12 7.86
N GLY A 87 8.36 -23.95 7.93
CA GLY A 87 8.95 -24.58 6.74
C GLY A 87 9.53 -23.54 5.76
N PRO A 88 9.06 -23.45 4.50
CA PRO A 88 9.54 -22.46 3.54
C PRO A 88 8.96 -21.06 3.74
N LEU A 89 7.91 -20.92 4.58
CA LEU A 89 7.17 -19.69 4.82
C LEU A 89 7.64 -19.01 6.09
N THR A 90 8.05 -17.74 6.01
CA THR A 90 8.29 -16.89 7.18
C THR A 90 7.22 -15.78 7.20
N ILE A 91 6.51 -15.67 8.32
CA ILE A 91 5.48 -14.66 8.57
C ILE A 91 6.08 -13.54 9.41
N GLY A 92 5.75 -12.30 9.09
CA GLY A 92 6.30 -11.13 9.77
C GLY A 92 7.80 -11.00 9.53
N TYR A 93 8.26 -11.26 8.30
CA TYR A 93 9.65 -11.09 7.91
C TYR A 93 10.02 -9.61 7.89
N ASN A 94 11.14 -9.26 8.47
CA ASN A 94 11.74 -7.94 8.37
C ASN A 94 12.64 -7.89 7.13
N ALA A 95 12.27 -7.08 6.15
CA ALA A 95 13.00 -6.97 4.88
C ALA A 95 14.21 -6.01 4.95
N GLY A 96 14.47 -5.38 6.10
CA GLY A 96 15.60 -4.46 6.33
C GLY A 96 15.89 -4.33 7.83
N ASP A 97 16.82 -3.50 8.21
CA ASP A 97 17.16 -3.22 9.60
C ASP A 97 16.15 -2.23 10.27
N THR A 98 14.89 -2.36 9.94
CA THR A 98 13.80 -1.53 10.46
C THR A 98 12.86 -2.37 11.31
N ASP A 99 12.04 -1.76 12.17
CA ASP A 99 11.02 -2.46 12.97
C ASP A 99 9.78 -2.88 12.16
N ASN A 100 9.90 -2.95 10.82
CA ASN A 100 8.82 -3.31 9.92
C ASN A 100 8.73 -4.83 9.72
N TYR A 101 7.71 -5.47 10.30
CA TYR A 101 7.44 -6.91 10.23
C TYR A 101 6.26 -7.25 9.31
N SER A 102 5.97 -6.43 8.32
CA SER A 102 4.80 -6.53 7.44
C SER A 102 4.95 -7.48 6.25
N TRP A 103 6.06 -8.19 6.13
CA TRP A 103 6.39 -9.02 4.97
C TRP A 103 6.16 -10.51 5.21
N TYR A 104 5.81 -11.21 4.13
CA TYR A 104 5.89 -12.66 4.02
C TYR A 104 7.08 -13.03 3.16
N LYS A 105 7.85 -14.03 3.60
CA LYS A 105 8.94 -14.61 2.82
C LYS A 105 8.63 -16.07 2.54
N LEU A 106 8.61 -16.43 1.26
CA LEU A 106 8.41 -17.80 0.80
C LEU A 106 9.66 -18.23 0.00
N GLY A 107 10.56 -18.95 0.64
CA GLY A 107 11.84 -19.30 0.04
C GLY A 107 12.65 -18.07 -0.36
N GLY A 108 12.84 -17.86 -1.67
CA GLY A 108 13.55 -16.69 -2.21
C GLY A 108 12.67 -15.52 -2.60
N PHE A 109 11.35 -15.61 -2.41
CA PHE A 109 10.39 -14.58 -2.78
C PHE A 109 9.82 -13.91 -1.52
N THR A 110 9.71 -12.58 -1.54
CA THR A 110 9.08 -11.79 -0.49
C THR A 110 7.92 -11.00 -1.08
N PHE A 111 6.80 -10.94 -0.36
CA PHE A 111 5.67 -10.09 -0.71
C PHE A 111 5.07 -9.41 0.52
N GLN A 112 4.45 -8.28 0.30
CA GLN A 112 3.85 -7.48 1.35
C GLN A 112 2.32 -7.51 1.20
N PRO A 113 1.58 -8.10 2.17
CA PRO A 113 0.12 -8.19 2.09
C PRO A 113 -0.59 -6.84 2.03
N THR A 114 0.00 -5.79 2.62
CA THR A 114 -0.55 -4.44 2.60
C THR A 114 -0.64 -3.85 1.19
N GLU A 115 0.17 -4.32 0.23
CA GLU A 115 0.05 -3.95 -1.18
C GLU A 115 -1.25 -4.48 -1.82
N LEU A 116 -1.64 -5.72 -1.48
CA LEU A 116 -2.92 -6.29 -1.89
C LEU A 116 -4.09 -5.62 -1.17
N ALA A 117 -3.94 -5.37 0.15
CA ALA A 117 -4.94 -4.69 0.94
C ALA A 117 -5.19 -3.26 0.47
N LYS A 118 -4.21 -2.59 -0.14
CA LYS A 118 -4.35 -1.28 -0.77
C LYS A 118 -5.38 -1.29 -1.90
N ILE A 119 -5.34 -2.30 -2.76
CA ILE A 119 -6.33 -2.46 -3.85
C ILE A 119 -7.73 -2.65 -3.27
N SER A 120 -7.85 -3.53 -2.27
CA SER A 120 -9.10 -3.77 -1.55
C SER A 120 -9.64 -2.49 -0.90
N PHE A 121 -8.76 -1.71 -0.25
CA PHE A 121 -9.11 -0.43 0.35
C PHE A 121 -9.65 0.57 -0.69
N ILE A 122 -8.96 0.73 -1.82
CA ILE A 122 -9.39 1.66 -2.88
C ILE A 122 -10.81 1.29 -3.37
N LEU A 123 -11.07 0.01 -3.63
CA LEU A 123 -12.37 -0.46 -4.11
C LEU A 123 -13.49 -0.23 -3.07
N THR A 124 -13.24 -0.60 -1.81
CA THR A 124 -14.24 -0.47 -0.75
C THR A 124 -14.47 0.97 -0.35
N PHE A 125 -13.42 1.80 -0.35
CA PHE A 125 -13.53 3.21 -0.04
C PHE A 125 -14.26 3.98 -1.15
N ALA A 126 -13.99 3.65 -2.44
CA ALA A 126 -14.74 4.21 -3.58
C ALA A 126 -16.22 3.85 -3.52
N MET A 127 -16.54 2.59 -3.17
CA MET A 127 -17.92 2.16 -2.97
C MET A 127 -18.59 2.91 -1.82
N HIS A 128 -17.90 3.07 -0.70
CA HIS A 128 -18.41 3.83 0.45
C HIS A 128 -18.70 5.29 0.07
N LEU A 129 -17.74 5.94 -0.60
CA LEU A 129 -17.90 7.32 -1.10
C LEU A 129 -19.08 7.45 -2.05
N ASN A 130 -19.24 6.52 -2.98
CA ASN A 130 -20.37 6.53 -3.92
C ASN A 130 -21.71 6.38 -3.20
N ASN A 131 -21.80 5.52 -2.18
CA ASN A 131 -23.04 5.29 -1.40
C ASN A 131 -23.45 6.52 -0.58
N VAL A 132 -22.50 7.31 -0.11
CA VAL A 132 -22.77 8.51 0.71
C VAL A 132 -22.66 9.82 -0.07
N ARG A 133 -22.51 9.77 -1.39
CA ARG A 133 -22.24 10.92 -2.24
C ARG A 133 -23.18 12.12 -2.01
N SER A 134 -24.46 11.87 -1.84
CA SER A 134 -25.48 12.92 -1.60
C SER A 134 -25.41 13.51 -0.18
N ARG A 135 -24.76 12.82 0.76
CA ARG A 135 -24.67 13.18 2.18
C ARG A 135 -23.21 13.29 2.65
N LEU A 136 -22.28 13.46 1.72
CA LEU A 136 -20.83 13.45 1.98
C LEU A 136 -20.42 14.48 3.04
N ASN A 137 -21.10 15.64 3.10
CA ASN A 137 -20.80 16.72 4.03
C ASN A 137 -21.59 16.61 5.36
N GLU A 138 -22.37 15.55 5.55
CA GLU A 138 -23.00 15.28 6.85
C GLU A 138 -21.94 14.75 7.84
N PRO A 139 -21.85 15.31 9.08
CA PRO A 139 -20.79 14.95 10.01
C PRO A 139 -20.79 13.47 10.40
N LYS A 140 -21.97 12.83 10.41
CA LYS A 140 -22.09 11.38 10.69
C LYS A 140 -21.49 10.52 9.59
N GLU A 141 -21.77 10.84 8.32
CA GLU A 141 -21.26 10.10 7.19
C GLU A 141 -19.76 10.37 6.98
N LEU A 142 -19.33 11.62 7.17
CA LEU A 142 -17.91 11.96 7.18
C LEU A 142 -17.15 11.21 8.28
N GLY A 143 -17.71 11.09 9.48
CA GLY A 143 -17.11 10.31 10.57
C GLY A 143 -16.90 8.84 10.20
N LYS A 144 -17.86 8.21 9.53
CA LYS A 144 -17.74 6.83 9.04
C LYS A 144 -16.66 6.70 7.96
N LEU A 145 -16.56 7.67 7.05
CA LEU A 145 -15.53 7.70 6.02
C LEU A 145 -14.14 7.86 6.63
N LEU A 146 -14.00 8.77 7.58
CA LEU A 146 -12.73 8.95 8.30
C LEU A 146 -12.35 7.70 9.09
N LEU A 147 -13.31 7.03 9.72
CA LEU A 147 -13.07 5.75 10.39
C LEU A 147 -12.59 4.69 9.39
N HIS A 148 -13.24 4.57 8.22
CA HIS A 148 -12.83 3.64 7.17
C HIS A 148 -11.42 3.94 6.64
N LEU A 149 -11.00 5.20 6.63
CA LEU A 149 -9.65 5.64 6.24
C LEU A 149 -8.62 5.39 7.35
N PHE A 150 -8.91 5.80 8.59
CA PHE A 150 -7.92 5.78 9.67
C PHE A 150 -7.69 4.39 10.28
N VAL A 151 -8.67 3.48 10.20
CA VAL A 151 -8.50 2.10 10.71
C VAL A 151 -7.38 1.38 9.96
N PRO A 152 -7.35 1.31 8.62
CA PRO A 152 -6.22 0.73 7.90
C PRO A 152 -4.89 1.42 8.19
N ILE A 153 -4.87 2.75 8.20
CA ILE A 153 -3.67 3.54 8.49
C ILE A 153 -3.11 3.17 9.86
N GLY A 154 -3.97 3.13 10.89
CA GLY A 154 -3.55 2.78 12.25
C GLY A 154 -2.99 1.36 12.36
N ILE A 155 -3.63 0.38 11.68
CA ILE A 155 -3.15 -1.01 11.67
C ILE A 155 -1.77 -1.09 11.03
N ILE A 156 -1.57 -0.43 9.88
CA ILE A 156 -0.30 -0.45 9.13
C ILE A 156 0.80 0.29 9.92
N HIS A 157 0.46 1.40 10.58
CA HIS A 157 1.37 2.12 11.47
C HIS A 157 1.85 1.24 12.64
N ILE A 158 0.94 0.49 13.27
CA ILE A 158 1.28 -0.45 14.36
C ILE A 158 2.22 -1.56 13.87
N GLN A 159 2.18 -1.92 12.58
CA GLN A 159 3.13 -2.87 11.97
C GLN A 159 4.55 -2.30 11.79
N GLY A 160 4.74 -0.99 11.99
CA GLY A 160 5.99 -0.28 11.75
C GLY A 160 6.20 0.14 10.29
N ASP A 161 5.14 0.14 9.46
CA ASP A 161 5.20 0.51 8.05
C ASP A 161 4.61 1.91 7.80
N ASP A 162 5.28 2.92 8.34
CA ASP A 162 4.84 4.32 8.24
C ASP A 162 4.79 4.80 6.80
N GLY A 163 5.69 4.31 5.94
CA GLY A 163 5.69 4.66 4.53
C GLY A 163 4.40 4.26 3.83
N THR A 164 3.96 3.01 4.03
CA THR A 164 2.70 2.51 3.49
C THR A 164 1.50 3.20 4.15
N ALA A 165 1.53 3.48 5.45
CA ALA A 165 0.47 4.19 6.15
C ALA A 165 0.23 5.60 5.56
N ILE A 166 1.30 6.34 5.26
CA ILE A 166 1.22 7.66 4.59
C ILE A 166 0.59 7.53 3.21
N ILE A 167 0.97 6.51 2.43
CA ILE A 167 0.40 6.28 1.10
C ILE A 167 -1.11 6.05 1.18
N TYR A 168 -1.60 5.25 2.14
CA TYR A 168 -3.05 5.08 2.38
C TYR A 168 -3.72 6.41 2.70
N GLY A 169 -3.10 7.25 3.53
CA GLY A 169 -3.58 8.58 3.86
C GLY A 169 -3.73 9.47 2.62
N ILE A 170 -2.70 9.52 1.77
CA ILE A 170 -2.70 10.30 0.53
C ILE A 170 -3.80 9.79 -0.41
N ILE A 171 -3.90 8.48 -0.63
CA ILE A 171 -4.93 7.88 -1.49
C ILE A 171 -6.32 8.26 -0.99
N GLY A 172 -6.59 8.08 0.31
CA GLY A 172 -7.89 8.39 0.90
C GLY A 172 -8.24 9.88 0.79
N CYS A 173 -7.30 10.78 1.06
CA CYS A 173 -7.48 12.22 0.88
C CYS A 173 -7.78 12.57 -0.58
N CYS A 174 -7.02 12.07 -1.54
CA CYS A 174 -7.28 12.29 -2.96
C CYS A 174 -8.67 11.81 -3.38
N MET A 175 -9.11 10.65 -2.87
CA MET A 175 -10.45 10.11 -3.16
C MET A 175 -11.56 10.96 -2.54
N LEU A 176 -11.39 11.48 -1.32
CA LEU A 176 -12.33 12.40 -0.67
C LEU A 176 -12.48 13.70 -1.47
N PHE A 177 -11.37 14.27 -1.93
CA PHE A 177 -11.40 15.46 -2.79
C PHE A 177 -12.07 15.17 -4.14
N ALA A 178 -11.75 14.07 -4.79
CA ALA A 178 -12.36 13.67 -6.05
C ALA A 178 -13.89 13.44 -5.89
N ALA A 179 -14.33 13.00 -4.72
CA ALA A 179 -15.76 12.83 -4.39
C ALA A 179 -16.49 14.15 -4.12
N GLY A 180 -15.78 15.27 -4.01
CA GLY A 180 -16.36 16.61 -3.81
C GLY A 180 -16.49 17.03 -2.34
N LEU A 181 -15.67 16.48 -1.45
CA LEU A 181 -15.61 16.95 -0.07
C LEU A 181 -15.13 18.41 -0.04
N SER A 182 -15.91 19.30 0.60
CA SER A 182 -15.51 20.69 0.72
C SER A 182 -14.44 20.89 1.79
N TRP A 183 -13.45 21.76 1.52
CA TRP A 183 -12.40 22.12 2.49
C TRP A 183 -12.98 22.68 3.81
N ASN A 184 -14.11 23.39 3.72
CA ASN A 184 -14.79 23.93 4.90
C ASN A 184 -15.31 22.83 5.82
N CYS A 185 -15.66 21.64 5.30
CA CYS A 185 -16.12 20.51 6.11
C CYS A 185 -14.96 19.87 6.89
N LEU A 186 -13.76 19.83 6.32
CA LEU A 186 -12.56 19.32 6.99
C LEU A 186 -12.05 20.27 8.12
N LEU A 187 -12.22 21.59 7.92
CA LEU A 187 -11.72 22.60 8.85
C LEU A 187 -12.78 23.04 9.90
N TYR A 188 -14.06 22.85 9.60
CA TYR A 188 -15.19 23.26 10.45
C TYR A 188 -15.97 22.06 10.98
N THR A 189 -15.44 21.37 11.95
CA THR A 189 -16.21 20.44 12.81
C THR A 189 -16.96 21.16 13.93
N SER A 190 -16.94 22.49 13.95
CA SER A 190 -17.66 23.30 14.95
C SER A 190 -18.90 23.95 14.31
N PRO A 191 -20.11 23.73 14.85
CA PRO A 191 -21.29 24.46 14.39
C PRO A 191 -21.04 25.95 14.59
N SER A 192 -21.23 26.73 13.51
CA SER A 192 -21.12 28.16 13.56
C SER A 192 -22.08 28.70 14.60
N PRO A 193 -21.68 29.70 15.44
CA PRO A 193 -22.59 30.36 16.38
C PRO A 193 -23.81 31.02 15.72
N ARG A 194 -23.80 31.14 14.38
CA ARG A 194 -24.93 31.67 13.60
C ARG A 194 -26.05 30.67 13.37
N ASP A 195 -25.76 29.35 13.41
CA ASP A 195 -26.80 28.32 13.22
C ASP A 195 -27.59 28.05 14.50
N MET A 196 -27.06 28.41 15.66
CA MET A 196 -27.77 28.29 16.95
C MET A 196 -28.78 29.41 17.20
N ARG A 197 -28.89 30.44 16.33
CA ARG A 197 -29.89 31.51 16.46
C ARG A 197 -31.14 31.30 15.61
N ARG A 198 -31.26 30.19 14.90
CA ARG A 198 -32.40 29.89 14.02
C ARG A 198 -33.22 28.65 14.43
N SER A 199 -33.02 28.15 15.63
CA SER A 199 -33.90 27.13 16.25
C SER A 199 -34.77 27.75 17.31
#